data_6f8da66357d8983d7e2b3f4b191ba484
#
_entry.id   6f8da66357d8983d7e2b3f4b191ba484
#
_cell.length_a   1.000
_cell.length_b   1.000
_cell.length_c   1.000
_cell.angle_alpha   90.00
_cell.angle_beta   90.00
_cell.angle_gamma   90.00
#
_symmetry.space_group_name_H-M   'P 1'
#
loop_
_entity.id
_entity.type
_entity.pdbx_description
1 polymer ?
#
loop_
_entity_poly.entity_id
_entity_poly.type
_entity_poly.pdbx_seq_one_letter_code
_entity_poly.pdbx_strand_id
1 'polypeptide(L)'
;GNAKITRIPAQHGTYKNCGEAMGVMFSAETEKTFYLAGDTVWYYGVQKAINEFKPEVIALNCCAAETKENGRLIMGAEDVWNVSLAAPEAKLYLTHMDNVAHASVTRFTMRGQLTAYGVSNYDMLEDGGSVVY
;
A
#
# COMPACT_ATOMS: atom_id res chain seq x y z
N GLY A 1 -9.70 21.68 9.43
CA GLY A 1 -8.24 21.60 9.52
C GLY A 1 -7.59 21.95 8.19
N ASN A 2 -6.33 22.30 8.18
CA ASN A 2 -5.58 22.74 6.99
C ASN A 2 -4.82 21.60 6.30
N ALA A 3 -5.42 20.40 6.24
CA ALA A 3 -4.81 19.27 5.55
C ALA A 3 -4.88 19.46 4.03
N LYS A 4 -3.76 19.30 3.35
CA LYS A 4 -3.69 19.23 1.89
C LYS A 4 -3.91 17.77 1.46
N ILE A 5 -4.81 17.57 0.50
CA ILE A 5 -5.11 16.27 -0.09
C ILE A 5 -4.61 16.29 -1.54
N THR A 6 -3.74 15.34 -1.89
CA THR A 6 -3.18 15.24 -3.24
C THR A 6 -3.52 13.86 -3.82
N ARG A 7 -4.13 13.85 -5.02
CA ARG A 7 -4.39 12.62 -5.77
C ARG A 7 -3.05 12.05 -6.28
N ILE A 8 -2.82 10.77 -6.04
CA ILE A 8 -1.68 10.01 -6.58
C ILE A 8 -2.22 8.99 -7.58
N PRO A 9 -1.77 8.98 -8.82
CA PRO A 9 -2.17 7.94 -9.77
C PRO A 9 -1.83 6.54 -9.23
N ALA A 10 -2.72 5.57 -9.49
CA ALA A 10 -2.53 4.17 -9.11
C ALA A 10 -2.66 3.27 -10.35
N GLN A 11 -2.03 2.10 -10.31
CA GLN A 11 -2.11 1.09 -11.35
C GLN A 11 -2.81 -0.16 -10.81
N HIS A 12 -4.11 -0.27 -11.10
CA HIS A 12 -4.98 -1.37 -10.68
C HIS A 12 -5.43 -2.17 -11.91
N GLY A 13 -4.52 -2.94 -12.49
CA GLY A 13 -4.76 -3.68 -13.73
C GLY A 13 -5.08 -2.77 -14.93
N THR A 14 -5.68 -3.39 -15.97
CA THR A 14 -6.08 -2.70 -17.21
C THR A 14 -7.59 -2.47 -17.31
N TYR A 15 -8.30 -2.48 -16.19
CA TYR A 15 -9.77 -2.42 -16.17
C TYR A 15 -10.27 -1.04 -16.56
N LYS A 16 -10.53 -0.85 -17.86
CA LYS A 16 -10.97 0.43 -18.43
C LYS A 16 -12.38 0.88 -18.00
N ASN A 17 -13.20 -0.05 -17.48
CA ASN A 17 -14.61 0.23 -17.17
C ASN A 17 -14.85 0.82 -15.78
N CYS A 18 -13.85 0.83 -14.89
CA CYS A 18 -13.99 1.34 -13.52
C CYS A 18 -13.39 2.75 -13.34
N GLY A 19 -12.90 3.36 -14.41
CA GLY A 19 -12.22 4.64 -14.35
C GLY A 19 -10.75 4.51 -13.91
N GLU A 20 -10.14 5.66 -13.58
CA GLU A 20 -8.74 5.70 -13.17
C GLU A 20 -8.60 5.41 -11.67
N ALA A 21 -7.79 4.41 -11.34
CA ALA A 21 -7.43 4.12 -9.96
C ALA A 21 -6.57 5.25 -9.35
N MET A 22 -6.70 5.46 -8.06
CA MET A 22 -5.93 6.48 -7.35
C MET A 22 -5.61 6.08 -5.92
N GLY A 23 -4.47 6.55 -5.44
CA GLY A 23 -4.16 6.71 -4.03
C GLY A 23 -4.31 8.17 -3.61
N VAL A 24 -4.10 8.44 -2.33
CA VAL A 24 -4.24 9.78 -1.75
C VAL A 24 -3.08 10.08 -0.82
N MET A 25 -2.47 11.25 -0.99
CA MET A 25 -1.49 11.79 -0.06
C MET A 25 -2.13 12.87 0.82
N PHE A 26 -1.98 12.72 2.13
CA PHE A 26 -2.42 13.69 3.13
C PHE A 26 -1.20 14.36 3.75
N SER A 27 -1.18 15.68 3.80
CA SER A 27 -0.11 16.45 4.43
C SER A 27 -0.70 17.62 5.24
N ALA A 28 -0.16 17.86 6.42
CA ALA A 28 -0.47 19.02 7.25
C ALA A 28 0.81 19.43 8.01
N GLU A 29 0.87 20.70 8.47
CA GLU A 29 2.08 21.24 9.11
C GLU A 29 2.46 20.55 10.42
N THR A 30 1.46 20.06 11.17
CA THR A 30 1.65 19.48 12.51
C THR A 30 1.41 17.97 12.57
N GLU A 31 1.16 17.34 11.43
CA GLU A 31 0.82 15.91 11.35
C GLU A 31 1.78 15.18 10.42
N LYS A 32 1.94 13.89 10.63
CA LYS A 32 2.71 13.05 9.72
C LYS A 32 2.12 13.02 8.34
N THR A 33 2.98 13.09 7.33
CA THR A 33 2.57 12.89 5.94
C THR A 33 2.13 11.44 5.74
N PHE A 34 0.89 11.24 5.32
CA PHE A 34 0.26 9.94 5.18
C PHE A 34 -0.08 9.66 3.72
N TYR A 35 0.40 8.52 3.21
CA TYR A 35 0.06 8.00 1.88
C TYR A 35 -0.87 6.80 2.00
N LEU A 36 -2.10 6.94 1.55
CA LEU A 36 -3.03 5.84 1.32
C LEU A 36 -2.88 5.41 -0.15
N ALA A 37 -2.17 4.30 -0.40
CA ALA A 37 -1.86 3.86 -1.75
C ALA A 37 -3.10 3.37 -2.53
N GLY A 38 -4.10 2.82 -1.81
CA GLY A 38 -5.29 2.21 -2.43
C GLY A 38 -4.94 0.92 -3.17
N ASP A 39 -5.77 0.55 -4.13
CA ASP A 39 -5.56 -0.61 -4.97
C ASP A 39 -4.59 -0.27 -6.09
N THR A 40 -3.36 -0.72 -5.96
CA THR A 40 -2.28 -0.52 -6.92
C THR A 40 -1.26 -1.64 -6.80
N VAL A 41 -0.48 -1.86 -7.86
CA VAL A 41 0.77 -2.62 -7.81
C VAL A 41 1.94 -1.67 -7.53
N TRP A 42 3.12 -2.21 -7.19
CA TRP A 42 4.36 -1.44 -7.21
C TRP A 42 4.72 -1.08 -8.65
N TYR A 43 4.88 0.21 -8.93
CA TYR A 43 5.32 0.72 -10.23
C TYR A 43 5.96 2.11 -10.07
N TYR A 44 6.47 2.66 -11.15
CA TYR A 44 7.15 3.96 -11.13
C TYR A 44 6.34 5.10 -10.47
N GLY A 45 5.00 5.12 -10.62
CA GLY A 45 4.16 6.15 -10.01
C GLY A 45 4.17 6.13 -8.48
N VAL A 46 4.16 4.94 -7.87
CA VAL A 46 4.29 4.77 -6.41
C VAL A 46 5.68 5.22 -5.94
N GLN A 47 6.73 4.76 -6.61
CA GLN A 47 8.11 5.16 -6.30
C GLN A 47 8.31 6.68 -6.39
N LYS A 48 7.76 7.29 -7.44
CA LYS A 48 7.80 8.76 -7.62
C LYS A 48 7.10 9.49 -6.49
N ALA A 49 5.89 9.04 -6.10
CA ALA A 49 5.14 9.64 -5.00
C ALA A 49 5.90 9.55 -3.68
N ILE A 50 6.50 8.40 -3.35
CA ILE A 50 7.34 8.22 -2.16
C ILE A 50 8.53 9.19 -2.18
N ASN A 51 9.24 9.29 -3.29
CA ASN A 51 10.41 10.16 -3.41
C ASN A 51 10.07 11.65 -3.32
N GLU A 52 8.92 12.06 -3.87
CA GLU A 52 8.48 13.46 -3.91
C GLU A 52 7.92 13.91 -2.57
N PHE A 53 7.03 13.11 -1.96
CA PHE A 53 6.30 13.50 -0.75
C PHE A 53 6.93 12.99 0.54
N LYS A 54 7.81 11.99 0.48
CA LYS A 54 8.50 11.37 1.64
C LYS A 54 7.53 11.05 2.78
N PRO A 55 6.48 10.26 2.53
CA PRO A 55 5.46 9.98 3.54
C PRO A 55 6.09 9.25 4.74
N GLU A 56 5.67 9.63 5.95
CA GLU A 56 6.10 9.01 7.20
C GLU A 56 5.26 7.78 7.55
N VAL A 57 4.04 7.72 7.02
CA VAL A 57 3.14 6.57 7.15
C VAL A 57 2.58 6.21 5.77
N ILE A 58 2.59 4.93 5.42
CA ILE A 58 2.10 4.42 4.14
C ILE A 58 1.14 3.26 4.39
N ALA A 59 -0.14 3.42 4.03
CA ALA A 59 -1.10 2.33 4.05
C ALA A 59 -1.15 1.63 2.68
N LEU A 60 -0.97 0.31 2.69
CA LEU A 60 -0.90 -0.55 1.52
C LEU A 60 -2.00 -1.60 1.54
N ASN A 61 -2.78 -1.67 0.46
CA ASN A 61 -3.60 -2.83 0.15
C ASN A 61 -2.69 -3.90 -0.46
N CYS A 62 -2.60 -5.09 0.16
CA CYS A 62 -1.55 -6.05 -0.20
C CYS A 62 -1.98 -7.52 -0.20
N CYS A 63 -3.21 -7.80 -0.65
CA CYS A 63 -3.73 -9.16 -0.80
C CYS A 63 -3.22 -9.92 -2.04
N ALA A 64 -2.36 -9.32 -2.86
CA ALA A 64 -1.84 -9.86 -4.12
C ALA A 64 -2.95 -10.36 -5.08
N ALA A 65 -4.09 -9.66 -5.10
CA ALA A 65 -5.18 -10.00 -6.00
C ALA A 65 -4.74 -9.96 -7.47
N GLU A 66 -5.19 -10.96 -8.22
CA GLU A 66 -4.92 -11.05 -9.66
C GLU A 66 -6.09 -11.65 -10.43
N THR A 67 -6.19 -11.35 -11.71
CA THR A 67 -7.12 -11.99 -12.64
C THR A 67 -6.38 -12.48 -13.87
N LYS A 68 -6.97 -13.47 -14.56
CA LYS A 68 -6.38 -14.00 -15.81
C LYS A 68 -6.27 -12.94 -16.90
N GLU A 69 -7.24 -12.02 -16.95
CA GLU A 69 -7.34 -10.99 -17.97
C GLU A 69 -6.42 -9.79 -17.72
N ASN A 70 -6.19 -9.45 -16.45
CA ASN A 70 -5.52 -8.21 -16.08
C ASN A 70 -4.20 -8.41 -15.33
N GLY A 71 -3.84 -9.67 -15.04
CA GLY A 71 -2.68 -9.97 -14.22
C GLY A 71 -2.87 -9.47 -12.79
N ARG A 72 -1.78 -9.07 -12.14
CA ARG A 72 -1.79 -8.58 -10.76
C ARG A 72 -2.44 -7.19 -10.66
N LEU A 73 -3.33 -7.04 -9.71
CA LEU A 73 -4.14 -5.84 -9.48
C LEU A 73 -3.70 -5.07 -8.23
N ILE A 74 -3.23 -5.79 -7.21
CA ILE A 74 -2.93 -5.26 -5.87
C ILE A 74 -1.56 -5.79 -5.45
N MET A 75 -0.85 -5.02 -4.64
CA MET A 75 0.48 -5.37 -4.13
C MET A 75 0.49 -6.74 -3.43
N GLY A 76 1.61 -7.44 -3.54
CA GLY A 76 1.97 -8.61 -2.76
C GLY A 76 3.20 -8.34 -1.90
N ALA A 77 3.77 -9.38 -1.29
CA ALA A 77 4.90 -9.24 -0.36
C ALA A 77 6.16 -8.64 -1.00
N GLU A 78 6.45 -8.98 -2.26
CA GLU A 78 7.56 -8.39 -3.00
C GLU A 78 7.38 -6.88 -3.23
N ASP A 79 6.15 -6.45 -3.52
CA ASP A 79 5.85 -5.03 -3.67
C ASP A 79 5.99 -4.27 -2.35
N VAL A 80 5.53 -4.87 -1.23
CA VAL A 80 5.72 -4.32 0.12
C VAL A 80 7.21 -4.20 0.45
N TRP A 81 8.01 -5.20 0.09
CA TRP A 81 9.47 -5.14 0.23
C TRP A 81 10.05 -3.97 -0.58
N ASN A 82 9.65 -3.78 -1.84
CA ASN A 82 10.10 -2.64 -2.65
C ASN A 82 9.71 -1.29 -2.02
N VAL A 83 8.49 -1.18 -1.47
CA VAL A 83 8.06 0.02 -0.72
C VAL A 83 8.95 0.24 0.50
N SER A 84 9.26 -0.81 1.27
CA SER A 84 10.13 -0.71 2.44
C SER A 84 11.55 -0.24 2.10
N LEU A 85 12.08 -0.64 0.95
CA LEU A 85 13.38 -0.16 0.45
C LEU A 85 13.34 1.31 -0.01
N ALA A 86 12.22 1.72 -0.63
CA ALA A 86 12.04 3.09 -1.11
C ALA A 86 11.75 4.09 0.02
N ALA A 87 11.17 3.62 1.13
CA ALA A 87 10.80 4.42 2.29
C ALA A 87 11.22 3.73 3.60
N PRO A 88 12.54 3.58 3.87
CA PRO A 88 13.02 2.79 5.02
C PRO A 88 12.65 3.41 6.37
N GLU A 89 12.44 4.73 6.43
CA GLU A 89 12.06 5.45 7.64
C GLU A 89 10.53 5.51 7.85
N ALA A 90 9.74 5.17 6.82
CA ALA A 90 8.30 5.20 6.91
C ALA A 90 7.77 3.99 7.70
N LYS A 91 6.63 4.18 8.37
CA LYS A 91 5.86 3.09 8.96
C LYS A 91 4.85 2.59 7.93
N LEU A 92 4.88 1.31 7.62
CA LEU A 92 3.94 0.69 6.69
C LEU A 92 2.74 0.13 7.45
N TYR A 93 1.54 0.41 7.02
CA TYR A 93 0.32 -0.22 7.51
C TYR A 93 -0.24 -1.14 6.43
N LEU A 94 -0.26 -2.46 6.70
CA LEU A 94 -0.65 -3.48 5.73
C LEU A 94 -2.08 -3.93 5.98
N THR A 95 -2.93 -3.86 4.96
CA THR A 95 -4.35 -4.16 5.06
C THR A 95 -4.89 -4.84 3.79
N HIS A 96 -6.21 -5.01 3.71
CA HIS A 96 -6.93 -5.55 2.56
C HIS A 96 -6.59 -7.01 2.25
N MET A 97 -6.52 -7.85 3.29
CA MET A 97 -6.25 -9.30 3.21
C MET A 97 -7.38 -10.10 3.86
N ASP A 98 -7.33 -11.41 3.73
CA ASP A 98 -8.21 -12.45 4.32
C ASP A 98 -9.67 -12.44 3.83
N ASN A 99 -10.34 -11.30 3.77
CA ASN A 99 -11.76 -11.20 3.42
C ASN A 99 -12.04 -10.76 1.96
N VAL A 100 -11.01 -10.78 1.11
CA VAL A 100 -11.14 -10.43 -0.32
C VAL A 100 -11.23 -11.71 -1.15
N ALA A 101 -12.31 -11.87 -1.92
CA ALA A 101 -12.66 -13.12 -2.61
C ALA A 101 -11.59 -13.62 -3.61
N HIS A 102 -10.78 -12.73 -4.17
CA HIS A 102 -9.70 -13.05 -5.12
C HIS A 102 -8.31 -12.74 -4.55
N ALA A 103 -8.20 -12.61 -3.22
CA ALA A 103 -6.93 -12.51 -2.53
C ALA A 103 -6.15 -13.83 -2.62
N SER A 104 -4.88 -13.75 -2.96
CA SER A 104 -3.98 -14.91 -2.95
C SER A 104 -3.06 -14.94 -1.73
N VAL A 105 -3.05 -13.87 -0.92
CA VAL A 105 -2.22 -13.71 0.27
C VAL A 105 -3.06 -13.34 1.47
N THR A 106 -2.91 -14.10 2.56
CA THR A 106 -3.50 -13.85 3.88
C THR A 106 -2.50 -13.10 4.78
N ARG A 107 -2.97 -12.53 5.91
CA ARG A 107 -2.07 -11.96 6.94
C ARG A 107 -1.02 -12.95 7.41
N PHE A 108 -1.39 -14.22 7.58
CA PHE A 108 -0.46 -15.27 8.00
C PHE A 108 0.66 -15.49 6.98
N THR A 109 0.31 -15.66 5.69
CA THR A 109 1.30 -15.87 4.62
C THR A 109 2.14 -14.62 4.38
N MET A 110 1.55 -13.43 4.45
CA MET A 110 2.26 -12.15 4.34
C MET A 110 3.35 -12.03 5.42
N ARG A 111 3.04 -12.31 6.69
CA ARG A 111 4.05 -12.27 7.77
C ARG A 111 5.25 -13.16 7.46
N GLY A 112 5.02 -14.39 7.01
CA GLY A 112 6.08 -15.32 6.64
C GLY A 112 6.95 -14.81 5.49
N GLN A 113 6.32 -14.30 4.45
CA GLN A 113 7.02 -13.75 3.28
C GLN A 113 7.85 -12.50 3.63
N LEU A 114 7.28 -11.56 4.39
CA LEU A 114 7.98 -10.34 4.81
C LEU A 114 9.15 -10.64 5.75
N THR A 115 9.01 -11.64 6.62
CA THR A 115 10.12 -12.12 7.46
C THR A 115 11.27 -12.63 6.58
N ALA A 116 10.97 -13.40 5.52
CA ALA A 116 11.98 -13.88 4.58
C ALA A 116 12.67 -12.74 3.81
N TYR A 117 11.95 -11.65 3.50
CA TYR A 117 12.51 -10.44 2.90
C TYR A 117 13.24 -9.51 3.89
N GLY A 118 13.16 -9.77 5.19
CA GLY A 118 13.76 -8.92 6.24
C GLY A 118 13.02 -7.60 6.47
N VAL A 119 11.75 -7.50 6.06
CA VAL A 119 10.93 -6.30 6.29
C VAL A 119 10.42 -6.30 7.72
N SER A 120 10.64 -5.20 8.45
CA SER A 120 10.26 -5.07 9.88
C SER A 120 9.55 -3.75 10.23
N ASN A 121 9.54 -2.78 9.32
CA ASN A 121 8.96 -1.45 9.55
C ASN A 121 7.45 -1.39 9.26
N TYR A 122 6.69 -2.46 9.57
CA TYR A 122 5.27 -2.53 9.30
C TYR A 122 4.43 -2.91 10.52
N ASP A 123 3.15 -2.51 10.47
CA ASP A 123 2.07 -3.01 11.31
C ASP A 123 1.01 -3.69 10.43
N MET A 124 0.45 -4.79 10.93
CA MET A 124 -0.61 -5.55 10.28
C MET A 124 -1.53 -6.07 11.38
N LEU A 125 -2.62 -5.34 11.60
CA LEU A 125 -3.54 -5.56 12.71
C LEU A 125 -4.63 -6.57 12.35
N GLU A 126 -5.20 -7.19 13.37
CA GLU A 126 -6.44 -7.94 13.23
C GLU A 126 -7.64 -6.99 13.05
N ASP A 127 -8.77 -7.52 12.55
CA ASP A 127 -9.97 -6.74 12.31
C ASP A 127 -10.46 -6.08 13.60
N GLY A 128 -10.77 -4.80 13.54
CA GLY A 128 -11.12 -3.97 14.69
C GLY A 128 -9.95 -3.41 15.49
N GLY A 129 -8.71 -3.83 15.17
CA GLY A 129 -7.50 -3.24 15.75
C GLY A 129 -7.25 -1.81 15.27
N SER A 130 -6.55 -1.02 16.09
CA SER A 130 -6.15 0.35 15.76
C SER A 130 -4.72 0.62 16.18
N VAL A 131 -4.07 1.54 15.50
CA VAL A 131 -2.72 2.03 15.80
C VAL A 131 -2.68 3.54 15.60
N VAL A 132 -1.88 4.23 16.41
CA VAL A 132 -1.62 5.67 16.30
C VAL A 132 -0.14 5.87 15.99
N TYR A 133 0.15 6.68 14.97
CA TYR A 133 1.51 6.98 14.51
C TYR A 133 1.97 8.39 14.87
#